data_872ec3877627342908d17d0ba5509568
#
_entry.id   872ec3877627342908d17d0ba5509568
#
_cell.length_a   1.000
_cell.length_b   1.000
_cell.length_c   1.000
_cell.angle_alpha   90.00
_cell.angle_beta   90.00
_cell.angle_gamma   90.00
#
_symmetry.space_group_name_H-M   'P 1'
#
loop_
_entity.id
_entity.type
_entity.pdbx_description
1 polymer ?
#
loop_
_entity_poly.entity_id
_entity_poly.type
_entity_poly.pdbx_seq_one_letter_code
_entity_poly.pdbx_strand_id
1 'polypeptide(L)'
;DMKTRYNIFFLIWGFLLCGCDDFLDVKPKGKDIPEKIAHYDGLFNNTILSNLIFSKVNENGSITAQQSEIYFIYMTDELITDEASYANMGRSARAAYTYDPDIFLEEDYSAEWSAAYQQIYLYNVIANGVMDAEDGTTQKKKELLAEARVGRAFMHFYLTQFFCKPYQEATAATDPGVPVVTKANSGETSFSRGTVK
;
A
#
# COMPACT_ATOMS: atom_id res chain seq x y z
N ASP A 1 -42.60 -28.57 44.38
CA ASP A 1 -42.10 -29.90 44.04
C ASP A 1 -40.69 -29.80 43.45
N MET A 2 -39.72 -30.38 44.18
CA MET A 2 -38.27 -30.19 43.88
C MET A 2 -37.92 -30.72 42.47
N LYS A 3 -38.52 -31.79 42.01
CA LYS A 3 -38.28 -32.36 40.67
C LYS A 3 -38.69 -31.43 39.52
N THR A 4 -39.76 -30.66 39.68
CA THR A 4 -40.21 -29.71 38.64
C THR A 4 -39.24 -28.54 38.51
N ARG A 5 -38.60 -28.10 39.60
CA ARG A 5 -37.61 -27.02 39.59
C ARG A 5 -36.31 -27.42 38.89
N TYR A 6 -35.86 -28.67 39.05
CA TYR A 6 -34.67 -29.18 38.34
C TYR A 6 -34.94 -29.35 36.82
N ASN A 7 -36.13 -29.80 36.41
CA ASN A 7 -36.46 -29.91 35.00
C ASN A 7 -36.53 -28.55 34.29
N ILE A 8 -37.01 -27.51 34.95
CA ILE A 8 -37.04 -26.14 34.42
C ILE A 8 -35.60 -25.58 34.30
N PHE A 9 -34.76 -25.86 35.27
CA PHE A 9 -33.35 -25.42 35.26
C PHE A 9 -32.54 -26.08 34.12
N PHE A 10 -32.78 -27.36 33.84
CA PHE A 10 -32.17 -28.08 32.73
C PHE A 10 -32.66 -27.61 31.36
N LEU A 11 -33.94 -27.23 31.26
CA LEU A 11 -34.54 -26.71 30.03
C LEU A 11 -34.01 -25.30 29.70
N ILE A 12 -33.78 -24.45 30.70
CA ILE A 12 -33.20 -23.12 30.53
C ILE A 12 -31.70 -23.19 30.17
N TRP A 13 -30.95 -24.16 30.71
CA TRP A 13 -29.55 -24.35 30.38
C TRP A 13 -29.33 -24.93 28.96
N GLY A 14 -30.25 -25.74 28.46
CA GLY A 14 -30.23 -26.23 27.08
C GLY A 14 -30.43 -25.14 26.03
N PHE A 15 -31.17 -24.06 26.34
CA PHE A 15 -31.39 -22.92 25.46
C PHE A 15 -30.22 -21.95 25.37
N LEU A 16 -29.30 -21.98 26.32
CA LEU A 16 -28.11 -21.11 26.33
C LEU A 16 -26.97 -21.63 25.46
N LEU A 17 -27.06 -22.83 24.88
CA LEU A 17 -26.05 -23.44 24.03
C LEU A 17 -26.33 -23.27 22.52
N CYS A 18 -27.44 -22.69 22.12
CA CYS A 18 -27.71 -22.28 20.75
C CYS A 18 -27.03 -20.92 20.50
N GLY A 19 -25.71 -20.86 20.55
CA GLY A 19 -24.94 -19.76 20.02
C GLY A 19 -25.10 -19.75 18.51
N CYS A 20 -25.71 -18.73 17.94
CA CYS A 20 -25.71 -18.49 16.50
C CYS A 20 -24.29 -18.17 16.07
N ASP A 21 -23.58 -19.10 15.46
CA ASP A 21 -22.26 -18.88 14.83
C ASP A 21 -22.35 -17.79 13.76
N ASP A 22 -23.48 -17.64 13.08
CA ASP A 22 -23.72 -16.61 12.05
C ASP A 22 -23.69 -15.16 12.58
N PHE A 23 -23.87 -14.95 13.91
CA PHE A 23 -23.81 -13.59 14.47
C PHE A 23 -22.38 -13.04 14.59
N LEU A 24 -21.38 -13.90 14.65
CA LEU A 24 -19.97 -13.50 14.76
C LEU A 24 -19.30 -13.31 13.40
N ASP A 25 -19.95 -13.72 12.32
CA ASP A 25 -19.44 -13.62 10.94
C ASP A 25 -19.86 -12.31 10.25
N VAL A 26 -20.12 -11.26 11.03
CA VAL A 26 -20.39 -9.94 10.48
C VAL A 26 -19.09 -9.35 9.95
N LYS A 27 -18.91 -9.43 8.61
CA LYS A 27 -17.81 -8.71 7.91
C LYS A 27 -17.85 -7.25 8.35
N PRO A 28 -16.74 -6.67 8.81
CA PRO A 28 -16.69 -5.28 9.23
C PRO A 28 -17.18 -4.38 8.09
N LYS A 29 -18.20 -3.56 8.35
CA LYS A 29 -18.72 -2.60 7.36
C LYS A 29 -17.58 -1.73 6.84
N GLY A 30 -17.32 -1.80 5.53
CA GLY A 30 -16.30 -0.99 4.84
C GLY A 30 -15.00 -1.72 4.51
N LYS A 31 -14.89 -3.04 4.74
CA LYS A 31 -13.80 -3.87 4.20
C LYS A 31 -14.41 -4.99 3.36
N ASP A 32 -14.53 -4.77 2.06
CA ASP A 32 -14.78 -5.86 1.12
C ASP A 32 -13.51 -6.71 1.05
N ILE A 33 -13.61 -7.94 1.57
CA ILE A 33 -12.56 -8.94 1.38
C ILE A 33 -12.74 -9.50 -0.02
N PRO A 34 -11.73 -9.40 -0.90
CA PRO A 34 -11.83 -9.97 -2.24
C PRO A 34 -11.98 -11.49 -2.15
N GLU A 35 -13.04 -12.03 -2.75
CA GLU A 35 -13.33 -13.49 -2.76
C GLU A 35 -13.33 -14.04 -4.20
N LYS A 36 -13.67 -13.20 -5.19
CA LYS A 36 -13.80 -13.59 -6.60
C LYS A 36 -12.75 -12.94 -7.47
N ILE A 37 -12.45 -13.56 -8.61
CA ILE A 37 -11.51 -13.02 -9.60
C ILE A 37 -11.86 -11.58 -9.97
N ALA A 38 -13.14 -11.26 -10.16
CA ALA A 38 -13.56 -9.90 -10.49
C ALA A 38 -13.22 -8.87 -9.41
N HIS A 39 -13.21 -9.27 -8.13
CA HIS A 39 -12.81 -8.39 -7.03
C HIS A 39 -11.31 -8.09 -7.08
N TYR A 40 -10.47 -9.11 -7.32
CA TYR A 40 -9.02 -8.93 -7.45
C TYR A 40 -8.63 -8.14 -8.71
N ASP A 41 -9.27 -8.43 -9.85
CA ASP A 41 -9.09 -7.70 -11.11
C ASP A 41 -9.49 -6.22 -10.95
N GLY A 42 -10.61 -5.97 -10.25
CA GLY A 42 -11.08 -4.63 -9.94
C GLY A 42 -10.11 -3.81 -9.06
N LEU A 43 -9.28 -4.45 -8.23
CA LEU A 43 -8.29 -3.74 -7.42
C LEU A 43 -7.20 -3.06 -8.27
N PHE A 44 -6.89 -3.56 -9.46
CA PHE A 44 -5.96 -2.89 -10.37
C PHE A 44 -6.50 -1.55 -10.90
N ASN A 45 -7.82 -1.36 -10.89
CA ASN A 45 -8.46 -0.09 -11.24
C ASN A 45 -8.60 0.86 -10.03
N ASN A 46 -8.03 0.51 -8.87
CA ASN A 46 -8.06 1.39 -7.71
C ASN A 46 -7.26 2.66 -7.99
N THR A 47 -7.82 3.80 -7.60
CA THR A 47 -7.19 5.11 -7.80
C THR A 47 -5.82 5.23 -7.15
N ILE A 48 -5.54 4.46 -6.09
CA ILE A 48 -4.21 4.39 -5.46
C ILE A 48 -3.17 3.87 -6.46
N LEU A 49 -3.52 2.89 -7.30
CA LEU A 49 -2.61 2.35 -8.32
C LEU A 49 -2.50 3.26 -9.54
N SER A 50 -3.59 3.96 -9.90
CA SER A 50 -3.57 4.90 -11.03
C SER A 50 -2.92 6.24 -10.70
N ASN A 51 -2.87 6.62 -9.42
CA ASN A 51 -2.15 7.81 -8.94
C ASN A 51 -0.65 7.54 -8.76
N LEU A 52 -0.12 6.66 -9.58
CA LEU A 52 1.29 6.38 -9.64
C LEU A 52 2.04 7.69 -9.80
N ILE A 53 2.74 8.15 -8.75
CA ILE A 53 3.95 8.99 -8.85
C ILE A 53 3.83 10.17 -9.84
N PHE A 54 2.90 10.12 -10.77
CA PHE A 54 2.63 11.11 -11.77
C PHE A 54 1.38 11.87 -11.38
N SER A 55 1.52 13.16 -11.28
CA SER A 55 0.45 14.11 -11.10
C SER A 55 -0.79 13.70 -11.89
N LYS A 56 -1.96 13.68 -11.24
CA LYS A 56 -3.21 13.39 -11.94
C LYS A 56 -3.42 14.44 -13.03
N VAL A 57 -3.30 14.04 -14.28
CA VAL A 57 -3.72 14.87 -15.41
C VAL A 57 -5.25 14.84 -15.41
N ASN A 58 -5.88 15.97 -15.16
CA ASN A 58 -7.33 16.10 -15.24
C ASN A 58 -7.79 16.01 -16.71
N GLU A 59 -9.09 15.77 -16.92
CA GLU A 59 -9.70 15.70 -18.25
C GLU A 59 -9.47 16.95 -19.12
N ASN A 60 -9.21 18.11 -18.48
CA ASN A 60 -8.89 19.37 -19.16
C ASN A 60 -7.38 19.56 -19.41
N GLY A 61 -6.55 18.54 -19.18
CA GLY A 61 -5.11 18.62 -19.36
C GLY A 61 -4.35 19.35 -18.23
N SER A 62 -5.06 19.89 -17.23
CA SER A 62 -4.40 20.49 -16.08
C SER A 62 -3.87 19.43 -15.13
N ILE A 63 -2.67 19.66 -14.60
CA ILE A 63 -2.05 18.81 -13.60
C ILE A 63 -2.53 19.32 -12.24
N THR A 64 -3.36 18.56 -11.55
CA THR A 64 -3.59 18.82 -10.12
C THR A 64 -2.55 18.02 -9.34
N ALA A 65 -1.59 18.73 -8.77
CA ALA A 65 -0.84 18.19 -7.65
C ALA A 65 -1.86 17.92 -6.53
N GLN A 66 -2.29 16.68 -6.40
CA GLN A 66 -3.07 16.28 -5.26
C GLN A 66 -2.09 16.17 -4.11
N GLN A 67 -1.93 17.27 -3.38
CA GLN A 67 -1.32 17.45 -2.03
C GLN A 67 -0.11 16.57 -1.62
N SER A 68 0.42 15.76 -2.49
CA SER A 68 1.70 15.12 -2.34
C SER A 68 2.64 15.76 -3.35
N GLU A 69 3.45 16.66 -2.90
CA GLU A 69 4.54 17.20 -3.70
C GLU A 69 5.41 16.00 -4.09
N ILE A 70 5.42 15.67 -5.35
CA ILE A 70 6.28 14.61 -5.89
C ILE A 70 7.64 15.26 -6.11
N TYR A 71 8.49 15.18 -5.12
CA TYR A 71 9.75 15.92 -5.11
C TYR A 71 10.71 15.48 -6.21
N PHE A 72 10.65 14.25 -6.69
CA PHE A 72 11.56 13.80 -7.74
C PHE A 72 11.36 14.54 -9.07
N ILE A 73 10.16 15.10 -9.34
CA ILE A 73 9.93 15.89 -10.56
C ILE A 73 10.80 17.17 -10.56
N TYR A 74 11.11 17.69 -9.37
CA TYR A 74 12.01 18.82 -9.22
C TYR A 74 13.48 18.45 -9.45
N MET A 75 13.83 17.18 -9.46
CA MET A 75 15.18 16.65 -9.70
C MET A 75 15.42 16.29 -11.17
N THR A 76 14.53 16.67 -12.07
CA THR A 76 14.66 16.42 -13.50
C THR A 76 15.06 17.70 -14.24
N ASP A 77 15.63 17.55 -15.42
CA ASP A 77 15.95 18.67 -16.33
C ASP A 77 14.74 19.15 -17.15
N GLU A 78 13.57 18.55 -16.95
CA GLU A 78 12.32 18.92 -17.60
C GLU A 78 11.61 20.09 -16.90
N LEU A 79 12.01 20.45 -15.68
CA LEU A 79 11.42 21.53 -14.90
C LEU A 79 12.36 22.72 -14.83
N ILE A 80 11.87 23.87 -15.31
CA ILE A 80 12.53 25.18 -15.20
C ILE A 80 11.64 26.09 -14.36
N THR A 81 12.24 26.83 -13.43
CA THR A 81 11.53 27.79 -12.60
C THR A 81 12.20 29.16 -12.66
N ASP A 82 11.42 30.23 -12.52
CA ASP A 82 11.91 31.57 -12.30
C ASP A 82 12.18 31.84 -10.81
N GLU A 83 12.87 32.95 -10.52
CA GLU A 83 13.25 33.33 -9.17
C GLU A 83 12.05 33.49 -8.23
N ALA A 84 10.94 34.07 -8.72
CA ALA A 84 9.76 34.32 -7.91
C ALA A 84 9.03 32.99 -7.58
N SER A 85 8.90 32.10 -8.55
CA SER A 85 8.31 30.76 -8.36
C SER A 85 9.19 29.91 -7.44
N TYR A 86 10.52 29.95 -7.62
CA TYR A 86 11.46 29.25 -6.74
C TYR A 86 11.35 29.73 -5.29
N ALA A 87 11.28 31.04 -5.07
CA ALA A 87 11.13 31.62 -3.73
C ALA A 87 9.84 31.18 -3.02
N ASN A 88 8.78 30.91 -3.79
CA ASN A 88 7.49 30.44 -3.27
C ASN A 88 7.39 28.93 -3.09
N MET A 89 8.36 28.14 -3.55
CA MET A 89 8.37 26.69 -3.34
C MET A 89 8.55 26.36 -1.85
N GLY A 90 7.94 25.26 -1.44
CA GLY A 90 8.21 24.67 -0.13
C GLY A 90 9.69 24.28 0.05
N ARG A 91 10.14 24.12 1.28
CA ARG A 91 11.53 23.79 1.59
C ARG A 91 12.03 22.54 0.83
N SER A 92 11.29 21.43 0.94
CA SER A 92 11.68 20.16 0.33
C SER A 92 11.66 20.19 -1.20
N ALA A 93 10.74 20.98 -1.81
CA ALA A 93 10.73 21.20 -3.25
C ALA A 93 11.97 21.98 -3.72
N ARG A 94 12.39 23.03 -2.97
CA ARG A 94 13.64 23.74 -3.25
C ARG A 94 14.86 22.85 -3.08
N ALA A 95 14.90 22.06 -1.99
CA ALA A 95 15.99 21.12 -1.75
C ALA A 95 16.11 20.10 -2.88
N ALA A 96 14.97 19.53 -3.33
CA ALA A 96 14.93 18.62 -4.47
C ALA A 96 15.42 19.32 -5.76
N TYR A 97 14.95 20.52 -6.05
CA TYR A 97 15.33 21.29 -7.25
C TYR A 97 16.83 21.60 -7.29
N THR A 98 17.47 21.82 -6.13
CA THR A 98 18.92 22.07 -6.02
C THR A 98 19.74 20.82 -5.76
N TYR A 99 19.14 19.62 -5.80
CA TYR A 99 19.81 18.35 -5.50
C TYR A 99 20.49 18.34 -4.12
N ASP A 100 19.82 18.96 -3.14
CA ASP A 100 20.29 18.95 -1.75
C ASP A 100 20.20 17.51 -1.21
N PRO A 101 21.25 16.99 -0.54
CA PRO A 101 21.21 15.66 0.08
C PRO A 101 20.13 15.53 1.16
N ASP A 102 19.73 16.63 1.80
CA ASP A 102 18.74 16.69 2.87
C ASP A 102 17.37 17.18 2.36
N ILE A 103 16.79 16.49 1.37
CA ILE A 103 15.46 16.82 0.84
C ILE A 103 14.40 16.75 1.94
N PHE A 104 14.44 15.72 2.79
CA PHE A 104 13.53 15.52 3.92
C PHE A 104 14.26 15.71 5.23
N LEU A 105 13.67 16.45 6.17
CA LEU A 105 14.09 16.42 7.56
C LEU A 105 13.50 15.19 8.26
N GLU A 106 14.01 14.86 9.44
CA GLU A 106 13.57 13.67 10.19
C GLU A 106 12.07 13.71 10.52
N GLU A 107 11.52 14.90 10.75
CA GLU A 107 10.09 15.12 11.01
C GLU A 107 9.23 15.27 9.75
N ASP A 108 9.81 15.34 8.56
CA ASP A 108 9.06 15.53 7.32
C ASP A 108 8.33 14.25 6.91
N TYR A 109 7.07 14.42 6.52
CA TYR A 109 6.29 13.36 5.91
C TYR A 109 6.64 13.24 4.43
N SER A 110 7.13 12.08 4.01
CA SER A 110 7.31 11.80 2.59
C SER A 110 6.05 11.18 2.01
N ALA A 111 5.40 11.95 1.13
CA ALA A 111 4.22 11.50 0.40
C ALA A 111 4.56 10.35 -0.56
N GLU A 112 5.73 10.39 -1.21
CA GLU A 112 6.20 9.34 -2.13
C GLU A 112 6.40 8.02 -1.41
N TRP A 113 7.03 8.05 -0.23
CA TRP A 113 7.20 6.86 0.59
C TRP A 113 5.85 6.22 0.94
N SER A 114 4.93 7.04 1.45
CA SER A 114 3.61 6.56 1.84
C SER A 114 2.78 6.07 0.67
N ALA A 115 2.78 6.80 -0.46
CA ALA A 115 2.05 6.40 -1.66
C ALA A 115 2.58 5.09 -2.23
N ALA A 116 3.91 4.91 -2.26
CA ALA A 116 4.51 3.67 -2.73
C ALA A 116 4.13 2.47 -1.86
N TYR A 117 4.17 2.60 -0.53
CA TYR A 117 3.76 1.51 0.37
C TYR A 117 2.25 1.24 0.36
N GLN A 118 1.40 2.25 0.11
CA GLN A 118 -0.02 2.01 -0.13
C GLN A 118 -0.25 1.17 -1.39
N GLN A 119 0.49 1.42 -2.46
CA GLN A 119 0.43 0.61 -3.68
C GLN A 119 0.97 -0.80 -3.43
N ILE A 120 2.11 -0.94 -2.74
CA ILE A 120 2.66 -2.24 -2.33
C ILE A 120 1.62 -3.03 -1.52
N TYR A 121 0.90 -2.38 -0.61
CA TYR A 121 -0.17 -3.03 0.15
C TYR A 121 -1.27 -3.59 -0.77
N LEU A 122 -1.76 -2.81 -1.73
CA LEU A 122 -2.77 -3.29 -2.69
C LEU A 122 -2.25 -4.46 -3.55
N TYR A 123 -1.04 -4.37 -4.06
CA TYR A 123 -0.42 -5.49 -4.79
C TYR A 123 -0.27 -6.72 -3.90
N ASN A 124 0.01 -6.55 -2.62
CA ASN A 124 0.07 -7.66 -1.67
C ASN A 124 -1.31 -8.26 -1.41
N VAL A 125 -2.39 -7.48 -1.31
CA VAL A 125 -3.76 -7.99 -1.20
C VAL A 125 -4.06 -8.93 -2.36
N ILE A 126 -3.75 -8.51 -3.59
CA ILE A 126 -3.96 -9.34 -4.78
C ILE A 126 -3.05 -10.57 -4.74
N ALA A 127 -1.75 -10.37 -4.57
CA ALA A 127 -0.75 -11.44 -4.67
C ALA A 127 -0.91 -12.51 -3.57
N ASN A 128 -1.42 -12.13 -2.39
CA ASN A 128 -1.60 -13.08 -1.28
C ASN A 128 -2.94 -13.83 -1.33
N GLY A 129 -3.96 -13.30 -2.02
CA GLY A 129 -5.31 -13.89 -1.99
C GLY A 129 -5.81 -14.43 -3.33
N VAL A 130 -5.32 -13.94 -4.47
CA VAL A 130 -5.92 -14.26 -5.78
C VAL A 130 -5.92 -15.75 -6.13
N MET A 131 -4.96 -16.52 -5.64
CA MET A 131 -4.91 -17.97 -5.91
C MET A 131 -6.03 -18.72 -5.19
N ASP A 132 -6.54 -18.19 -4.08
CA ASP A 132 -7.61 -18.76 -3.26
C ASP A 132 -9.01 -18.24 -3.67
N ALA A 133 -9.11 -17.44 -4.75
CA ALA A 133 -10.39 -16.95 -5.26
C ALA A 133 -11.36 -18.09 -5.52
N GLU A 134 -12.65 -17.91 -5.17
CA GLU A 134 -13.69 -18.94 -5.26
C GLU A 134 -14.00 -19.36 -6.70
N ASP A 135 -13.74 -18.47 -7.67
CA ASP A 135 -14.06 -18.64 -9.07
C ASP A 135 -12.84 -18.44 -10.00
N GLY A 136 -13.10 -18.53 -11.28
CA GLY A 136 -12.12 -18.30 -12.34
C GLY A 136 -11.19 -19.48 -12.62
N THR A 137 -10.47 -19.36 -13.73
CA THR A 137 -9.50 -20.38 -14.13
C THR A 137 -8.16 -20.19 -13.42
N THR A 138 -7.45 -21.29 -13.20
CA THR A 138 -6.06 -21.24 -12.67
C THR A 138 -5.17 -20.33 -13.50
N GLN A 139 -5.38 -20.29 -14.82
CA GLN A 139 -4.60 -19.40 -15.72
C GLN A 139 -4.86 -17.93 -15.39
N LYS A 140 -6.13 -17.50 -15.28
CA LYS A 140 -6.46 -16.11 -14.96
C LYS A 140 -5.94 -15.71 -13.56
N LYS A 141 -6.03 -16.61 -12.57
CA LYS A 141 -5.45 -16.39 -11.24
C LYS A 141 -3.93 -16.14 -11.30
N LYS A 142 -3.21 -16.94 -12.10
CA LYS A 142 -1.76 -16.78 -12.29
C LYS A 142 -1.41 -15.47 -13.02
N GLU A 143 -2.21 -15.04 -13.96
CA GLU A 143 -2.02 -13.77 -14.67
C GLU A 143 -2.12 -12.59 -13.70
N LEU A 144 -3.19 -12.50 -12.90
CA LEU A 144 -3.35 -11.46 -11.89
C LEU A 144 -2.26 -11.51 -10.82
N LEU A 145 -1.85 -12.72 -10.40
CA LEU A 145 -0.73 -12.90 -9.48
C LEU A 145 0.58 -12.34 -10.06
N ALA A 146 0.85 -12.62 -11.33
CA ALA A 146 2.07 -12.16 -12.00
C ALA A 146 2.06 -10.63 -12.11
N GLU A 147 0.95 -10.03 -12.53
CA GLU A 147 0.78 -8.59 -12.63
C GLU A 147 0.98 -7.90 -11.27
N ALA A 148 0.35 -8.42 -10.21
CA ALA A 148 0.53 -7.89 -8.86
C ALA A 148 1.99 -7.98 -8.37
N ARG A 149 2.68 -9.07 -8.69
CA ARG A 149 4.11 -9.23 -8.34
C ARG A 149 5.00 -8.25 -9.09
N VAL A 150 4.73 -8.02 -10.37
CA VAL A 150 5.47 -7.04 -11.18
C VAL A 150 5.25 -5.63 -10.64
N GLY A 151 3.99 -5.24 -10.40
CA GLY A 151 3.67 -3.93 -9.81
C GLY A 151 4.35 -3.72 -8.46
N ARG A 152 4.28 -4.72 -7.57
CA ARG A 152 4.97 -4.67 -6.28
C ARG A 152 6.49 -4.52 -6.42
N ALA A 153 7.10 -5.29 -7.30
CA ALA A 153 8.55 -5.22 -7.56
C ALA A 153 8.95 -3.84 -8.08
N PHE A 154 8.15 -3.29 -9.00
CA PHE A 154 8.37 -1.95 -9.53
C PHE A 154 8.31 -0.89 -8.42
N MET A 155 7.35 -0.97 -7.49
CA MET A 155 7.26 -0.02 -6.39
C MET A 155 8.46 -0.11 -5.42
N HIS A 156 8.95 -1.32 -5.12
CA HIS A 156 10.18 -1.45 -4.33
C HIS A 156 11.40 -0.90 -5.08
N PHE A 157 11.51 -1.18 -6.38
CA PHE A 157 12.56 -0.60 -7.22
C PHE A 157 12.50 0.94 -7.19
N TYR A 158 11.30 1.51 -7.36
CA TYR A 158 11.09 2.95 -7.27
C TYR A 158 11.58 3.52 -5.94
N LEU A 159 11.17 2.91 -4.81
CA LEU A 159 11.63 3.33 -3.49
C LEU A 159 13.16 3.31 -3.37
N THR A 160 13.83 2.32 -3.95
CA THR A 160 15.29 2.25 -3.87
C THR A 160 15.97 3.38 -4.62
N GLN A 161 15.37 3.90 -5.70
CA GLN A 161 15.95 5.02 -6.46
C GLN A 161 15.98 6.32 -5.68
N PHE A 162 15.04 6.53 -4.75
CA PHE A 162 14.89 7.79 -4.01
C PHE A 162 15.35 7.72 -2.56
N PHE A 163 15.33 6.53 -1.97
CA PHE A 163 15.56 6.36 -0.53
C PHE A 163 16.75 5.47 -0.19
N CYS A 164 17.52 5.05 -1.19
CA CYS A 164 18.74 4.29 -1.01
C CYS A 164 19.91 4.95 -1.73
N LYS A 165 21.12 4.60 -1.31
CA LYS A 165 22.31 4.92 -2.10
C LYS A 165 22.32 4.12 -3.40
N PRO A 166 22.91 4.64 -4.49
CA PRO A 166 23.14 3.86 -5.71
C PRO A 166 23.89 2.58 -5.38
N TYR A 167 23.49 1.48 -6.04
CA TYR A 167 24.13 0.20 -5.84
C TYR A 167 25.64 0.25 -6.15
N GLN A 168 26.44 -0.13 -5.18
CA GLN A 168 27.88 -0.33 -5.33
C GLN A 168 28.24 -1.65 -4.67
N GLU A 169 28.87 -2.56 -5.41
CA GLU A 169 29.21 -3.91 -4.92
C GLU A 169 29.97 -3.88 -3.58
N ALA A 170 30.85 -2.90 -3.41
CA ALA A 170 31.67 -2.76 -2.22
C ALA A 170 30.89 -2.39 -0.96
N THR A 171 29.76 -1.69 -1.08
CA THR A 171 29.00 -1.13 0.06
C THR A 171 27.55 -1.63 0.12
N ALA A 172 27.02 -2.24 -0.92
CA ALA A 172 25.62 -2.68 -1.00
C ALA A 172 25.20 -3.59 0.15
N ALA A 173 26.12 -4.36 0.73
CA ALA A 173 25.85 -5.24 1.86
C ALA A 173 25.67 -4.49 3.21
N THR A 174 26.05 -3.22 3.26
CA THR A 174 25.99 -2.38 4.47
C THR A 174 25.14 -1.14 4.29
N ASP A 175 24.95 -0.69 3.05
CA ASP A 175 24.10 0.47 2.77
C ASP A 175 22.65 0.15 3.05
N PRO A 176 21.92 1.03 3.78
CA PRO A 176 20.52 0.80 4.12
C PRO A 176 19.64 0.70 2.87
N GLY A 177 18.89 -0.39 2.75
CA GLY A 177 17.85 -0.59 1.74
C GLY A 177 16.50 0.00 2.18
N VAL A 178 15.42 -0.44 1.54
CA VAL A 178 14.04 -0.17 1.96
C VAL A 178 13.41 -1.43 2.56
N PRO A 179 12.40 -1.32 3.42
CA PRO A 179 11.64 -2.48 3.90
C PRO A 179 10.99 -3.24 2.73
N VAL A 180 11.29 -4.53 2.59
CA VAL A 180 10.65 -5.38 1.57
C VAL A 180 9.39 -5.99 2.16
N VAL A 181 8.23 -5.41 1.83
CA VAL A 181 6.93 -5.82 2.35
C VAL A 181 6.22 -6.70 1.33
N THR A 182 5.99 -7.97 1.69
CA THR A 182 5.38 -8.97 0.80
C THR A 182 4.03 -9.50 1.28
N LYS A 183 3.55 -9.03 2.43
CA LYS A 183 2.27 -9.42 3.03
C LYS A 183 1.34 -8.23 3.20
N ALA A 184 0.05 -8.45 2.95
CA ALA A 184 -1.01 -7.49 3.24
C ALA A 184 -1.42 -7.62 4.72
N ASN A 185 -0.62 -7.05 5.62
CA ASN A 185 -0.92 -7.04 7.05
C ASN A 185 -1.07 -5.60 7.55
N SER A 186 -2.31 -5.17 7.79
CA SER A 186 -2.60 -3.81 8.29
C SER A 186 -2.34 -3.65 9.79
N GLY A 187 -2.08 -4.72 10.50
CA GLY A 187 -1.75 -4.71 11.93
C GLY A 187 -0.25 -4.63 12.22
N GLU A 188 0.60 -4.76 11.19
CA GLU A 188 2.04 -4.66 11.36
C GLU A 188 2.46 -3.19 11.34
N THR A 189 3.05 -2.74 12.45
CA THR A 189 3.44 -1.33 12.65
C THR A 189 4.95 -1.13 12.71
N SER A 190 5.74 -2.21 12.63
CA SER A 190 7.19 -2.16 12.70
C SER A 190 7.82 -2.89 11.52
N PHE A 191 8.63 -2.17 10.77
CA PHE A 191 9.32 -2.67 9.58
C PHE A 191 10.82 -2.41 9.70
N SER A 192 11.63 -3.44 9.45
CA SER A 192 13.09 -3.27 9.40
C SER A 192 13.55 -2.99 7.98
N ARG A 193 14.51 -2.10 7.84
CA ARG A 193 15.21 -1.90 6.56
C ARG A 193 16.22 -3.02 6.38
N GLY A 194 16.21 -3.62 5.19
CA GLY A 194 17.29 -4.48 4.75
C GLY A 194 18.51 -3.68 4.28
N THR A 195 19.34 -4.30 3.47
CA THR A 195 20.44 -3.66 2.77
C THR A 195 20.11 -3.46 1.29
N VAL A 196 20.94 -2.68 0.57
CA VAL A 196 20.77 -2.46 -0.88
C VAL A 196 21.05 -3.73 -1.69
N LYS A 197 21.78 -4.71 -1.10
CA LYS A 197 22.11 -6.00 -1.71
C LYS A 197 20.98 -7.00 -1.61
#